data_d58d02fa5e868cf9d0c068a48e5c4073
#
_entry.id   d58d02fa5e868cf9d0c068a48e5c4073
#
_cell.length_a   1.000
_cell.length_b   1.000
_cell.length_c   1.000
_cell.angle_alpha   90.00
_cell.angle_beta   90.00
_cell.angle_gamma   90.00
#
_symmetry.space_group_name_H-M   'P 1'
#
loop_
_entity.id
_entity.type
_entity.pdbx_description
1 polymer ?
#
loop_
_entity_poly.entity_id
_entity_poly.type
_entity_poly.pdbx_seq_one_letter_code
_entity_poly.pdbx_strand_id
1 'polypeptide(L)'
;MMRVLVAMIGILTALQAQPSYAQTVNITADMASSTFTVGARTFEISRTQDPDATLQGEFAKTNRPCPDFCIQPMIIASGVAPIGELEVIAFLQTEVAAGTGILIDARLPDWYEKGAIPAAVNVPFAALGAENPYLADILHALGAIEVNGEMTFDAAQDLVVYDNGAWDEQATRAITSLITAGYPASMIKNYRGGLQDWLHFGLSTVLP
;
A
#
# COMPACT_ATOMS: atom_id res chain seq x y z
N MET A 1 73.99 33.14 33.90
CA MET A 1 72.89 32.23 34.04
C MET A 1 71.62 32.86 33.42
N MET A 2 71.27 32.51 32.17
CA MET A 2 70.20 33.12 31.44
C MET A 2 69.06 32.10 31.38
N ARG A 3 67.93 32.40 32.01
CA ARG A 3 66.75 31.55 32.03
C ARG A 3 65.87 31.85 30.77
N VAL A 4 65.77 30.90 29.83
CA VAL A 4 64.87 30.95 28.70
C VAL A 4 63.48 30.49 29.13
N LEU A 5 62.52 31.39 29.05
CA LEU A 5 61.09 31.07 29.29
C LEU A 5 60.48 30.61 27.97
N VAL A 6 60.10 29.33 27.88
CA VAL A 6 59.37 28.78 26.75
C VAL A 6 57.91 28.98 27.04
N ALA A 7 57.22 29.84 26.26
CA ALA A 7 55.76 30.01 26.28
C ALA A 7 55.12 28.94 25.38
N MET A 8 54.36 28.02 25.98
CA MET A 8 53.48 27.09 25.25
C MET A 8 52.19 27.82 24.84
N ILE A 9 52.03 28.07 23.55
CA ILE A 9 50.76 28.54 22.99
C ILE A 9 49.88 27.33 22.72
N GLY A 10 48.86 27.12 23.57
CA GLY A 10 47.82 26.10 23.34
C GLY A 10 46.85 26.56 22.24
N ILE A 11 46.86 25.88 21.12
CA ILE A 11 45.85 26.08 20.06
C ILE A 11 44.56 25.39 20.49
N LEU A 12 43.56 26.17 20.91
CA LEU A 12 42.18 25.70 21.13
C LEU A 12 41.52 25.52 19.78
N THR A 13 41.46 24.31 19.25
CA THR A 13 40.63 23.99 18.09
C THR A 13 39.16 23.93 18.53
N ALA A 14 38.41 24.99 18.25
CA ALA A 14 36.96 24.97 18.39
C ALA A 14 36.36 23.97 17.37
N LEU A 15 35.84 22.84 17.84
CA LEU A 15 35.04 21.93 17.08
C LEU A 15 33.74 22.69 16.72
N GLN A 16 33.65 23.17 15.50
CA GLN A 16 32.38 23.73 14.98
C GLN A 16 31.42 22.57 14.73
N ALA A 17 30.39 22.42 15.57
CA ALA A 17 29.26 21.53 15.29
C ALA A 17 28.57 22.05 14.02
N GLN A 18 28.69 21.30 12.95
CA GLN A 18 27.93 21.57 11.71
C GLN A 18 26.44 21.36 12.05
N PRO A 19 25.54 22.29 11.67
CA PRO A 19 24.13 22.04 11.83
C PRO A 19 23.77 20.81 10.99
N SER A 20 23.31 19.75 11.64
CA SER A 20 22.73 18.60 10.99
C SER A 20 21.39 19.06 10.42
N TYR A 21 21.34 19.38 9.13
CA TYR A 21 20.07 19.52 8.43
C TYR A 21 19.44 18.13 8.39
N ALA A 22 18.32 17.96 9.09
CA ALA A 22 17.50 16.76 8.95
C ALA A 22 17.10 16.65 7.47
N GLN A 23 17.55 15.59 6.80
CA GLN A 23 17.22 15.35 5.41
C GLN A 23 15.72 15.05 5.33
N THR A 24 14.96 15.84 4.56
CA THR A 24 13.56 15.55 4.30
C THR A 24 13.42 14.25 3.52
N VAL A 25 12.64 13.33 4.03
CA VAL A 25 12.38 12.03 3.39
C VAL A 25 11.19 12.17 2.46
N ASN A 26 11.43 12.25 1.16
CA ASN A 26 10.40 12.38 0.13
C ASN A 26 9.94 11.01 -0.38
N ILE A 27 8.76 10.95 -1.02
CA ILE A 27 8.27 9.75 -1.73
C ILE A 27 9.18 9.48 -2.94
N THR A 28 9.43 10.52 -3.76
CA THR A 28 10.43 10.50 -4.84
C THR A 28 11.30 11.75 -4.78
N ALA A 29 12.29 11.88 -5.65
CA ALA A 29 13.11 13.09 -5.72
C ALA A 29 12.28 14.37 -5.89
N ASP A 30 11.16 14.28 -6.62
CA ASP A 30 10.30 15.40 -6.99
C ASP A 30 8.95 15.42 -6.27
N MET A 31 8.66 14.40 -5.41
CA MET A 31 7.39 14.26 -4.71
C MET A 31 7.63 14.10 -3.20
N ALA A 32 7.39 15.14 -2.43
CA ALA A 32 7.48 15.11 -0.98
C ALA A 32 6.29 14.37 -0.35
N SER A 33 5.09 14.63 -0.83
CA SER A 33 3.84 13.97 -0.45
C SER A 33 2.87 13.96 -1.63
N SER A 34 1.81 13.15 -1.49
CA SER A 34 0.71 13.04 -2.46
C SER A 34 -0.60 13.34 -1.77
N THR A 35 -1.39 14.27 -2.29
CA THR A 35 -2.72 14.62 -1.76
C THR A 35 -3.78 14.35 -2.82
N PHE A 36 -4.90 13.75 -2.41
CA PHE A 36 -6.05 13.48 -3.28
C PHE A 36 -7.35 13.50 -2.47
N THR A 37 -8.49 13.65 -3.14
CA THR A 37 -9.81 13.73 -2.50
C THR A 37 -10.74 12.68 -3.06
N VAL A 38 -11.45 11.97 -2.17
CA VAL A 38 -12.48 10.98 -2.51
C VAL A 38 -13.79 11.40 -1.83
N GLY A 39 -14.78 11.77 -2.61
CA GLY A 39 -16.01 12.36 -2.09
C GLY A 39 -15.72 13.64 -1.29
N ALA A 40 -16.06 13.65 -0.01
CA ALA A 40 -15.81 14.79 0.88
C ALA A 40 -14.50 14.65 1.73
N ARG A 41 -13.76 13.57 1.57
CA ARG A 41 -12.56 13.30 2.38
C ARG A 41 -11.29 13.57 1.57
N THR A 42 -10.38 14.34 2.15
CA THR A 42 -9.03 14.54 1.59
C THR A 42 -8.05 13.65 2.34
N PHE A 43 -7.17 13.00 1.58
CA PHE A 43 -6.11 12.13 2.07
C PHE A 43 -4.76 12.70 1.68
N GLU A 44 -3.77 12.47 2.54
CA GLU A 44 -2.37 12.74 2.25
C GLU A 44 -1.55 11.47 2.47
N ILE A 45 -0.69 11.17 1.52
CA ILE A 45 0.34 10.13 1.62
C ILE A 45 1.68 10.84 1.70
N SER A 46 2.44 10.53 2.73
CA SER A 46 3.81 11.01 2.93
C SER A 46 4.67 9.90 3.50
N ARG A 47 5.98 10.10 3.58
CA ARG A 47 6.88 9.16 4.25
C ARG A 47 7.17 9.63 5.67
N THR A 48 7.42 8.65 6.58
CA THR A 48 7.89 8.97 7.92
C THR A 48 9.20 9.77 7.87
N GLN A 49 9.30 10.77 8.74
CA GLN A 49 10.49 11.59 8.91
C GLN A 49 11.36 11.13 10.10
N ASP A 50 10.91 10.10 10.83
CA ASP A 50 11.64 9.51 11.94
C ASP A 50 12.76 8.61 11.41
N PRO A 51 14.05 8.94 11.61
CA PRO A 51 15.19 8.14 11.16
C PRO A 51 15.31 6.80 11.88
N ASP A 52 14.67 6.65 13.04
CA ASP A 52 14.69 5.43 13.85
C ASP A 52 13.44 4.56 13.63
N ALA A 53 12.53 4.96 12.72
CA ALA A 53 11.35 4.20 12.40
C ALA A 53 11.70 2.81 11.85
N THR A 54 11.04 1.79 12.37
CA THR A 54 11.23 0.38 11.97
C THR A 54 9.89 -0.32 11.80
N LEU A 55 9.88 -1.39 11.01
CA LEU A 55 8.70 -2.25 10.92
C LEU A 55 8.40 -2.88 12.28
N GLN A 56 7.11 -2.96 12.61
CA GLN A 56 6.62 -3.45 13.89
C GLN A 56 5.72 -4.68 13.74
N GLY A 57 5.59 -5.44 14.83
CA GLY A 57 4.64 -6.55 14.94
C GLY A 57 4.83 -7.62 13.87
N GLU A 58 3.74 -7.99 13.22
CA GLU A 58 3.76 -9.03 12.19
C GLU A 58 4.60 -8.64 10.97
N PHE A 59 4.65 -7.37 10.59
CA PHE A 59 5.42 -6.90 9.44
C PHE A 59 6.94 -6.92 9.66
N ALA A 60 7.42 -7.04 10.90
CA ALA A 60 8.83 -7.22 11.22
C ALA A 60 9.31 -8.69 11.07
N LYS A 61 8.39 -9.65 10.95
CA LYS A 61 8.73 -11.08 10.86
C LYS A 61 9.22 -11.44 9.46
N THR A 62 10.32 -12.18 9.40
CA THR A 62 10.90 -12.71 8.15
C THR A 62 10.68 -14.21 7.97
N ASN A 63 10.25 -14.91 9.03
CA ASN A 63 10.02 -16.36 9.02
C ASN A 63 8.53 -16.66 9.29
N ARG A 64 7.84 -17.17 8.26
CA ARG A 64 6.43 -17.59 8.33
C ARG A 64 6.29 -18.99 7.73
N PRO A 65 5.53 -19.89 8.36
CA PRO A 65 5.34 -21.24 7.83
C PRO A 65 4.51 -21.20 6.53
N CYS A 66 4.93 -22.00 5.54
CA CYS A 66 4.15 -22.27 4.33
C CYS A 66 3.67 -23.75 4.38
N PRO A 67 2.38 -24.04 4.17
CA PRO A 67 1.27 -23.09 4.20
C PRO A 67 1.05 -22.59 5.63
N ASP A 68 0.46 -21.47 5.99
CA ASP A 68 -0.49 -20.64 5.24
C ASP A 68 0.21 -19.55 4.41
N PHE A 69 1.45 -19.21 4.77
CA PHE A 69 2.16 -18.08 4.20
C PHE A 69 3.22 -18.57 3.23
N CYS A 70 2.98 -18.42 1.95
CA CYS A 70 3.91 -18.83 0.89
C CYS A 70 4.21 -17.64 -0.01
N ILE A 71 5.38 -17.63 -0.63
CA ILE A 71 5.73 -16.58 -1.59
C ILE A 71 4.77 -16.63 -2.78
N GLN A 72 4.04 -15.55 -3.01
CA GLN A 72 3.10 -15.41 -4.11
C GLN A 72 3.83 -15.04 -5.42
N PRO A 73 3.33 -15.48 -6.57
CA PRO A 73 3.91 -15.11 -7.87
C PRO A 73 3.72 -13.61 -8.16
N MET A 74 4.56 -13.06 -9.04
CA MET A 74 4.39 -11.68 -9.52
C MET A 74 3.14 -11.54 -10.38
N ILE A 75 2.85 -12.53 -11.23
CA ILE A 75 1.68 -12.57 -12.10
C ILE A 75 0.73 -13.64 -11.57
N ILE A 76 -0.43 -13.22 -11.09
CA ILE A 76 -1.46 -14.10 -10.52
C ILE A 76 -2.26 -14.76 -11.64
N ALA A 77 -2.67 -13.98 -12.63
CA ALA A 77 -3.44 -14.45 -13.78
C ALA A 77 -3.10 -13.64 -15.04
N SER A 78 -3.36 -14.22 -16.21
CA SER A 78 -3.22 -13.50 -17.48
C SER A 78 -4.18 -12.30 -17.51
N GLY A 79 -3.67 -11.13 -17.87
CA GLY A 79 -4.43 -9.87 -17.91
C GLY A 79 -4.38 -9.06 -16.62
N VAL A 80 -3.99 -9.63 -15.49
CA VAL A 80 -3.79 -8.91 -14.23
C VAL A 80 -2.39 -8.29 -14.21
N ALA A 81 -2.31 -6.96 -14.15
CA ALA A 81 -1.03 -6.26 -14.12
C ALA A 81 -0.49 -6.18 -12.68
N PRO A 82 0.76 -6.60 -12.41
CA PRO A 82 1.44 -6.28 -11.16
C PRO A 82 1.86 -4.81 -11.15
N ILE A 83 1.71 -4.13 -10.01
CA ILE A 83 2.08 -2.72 -9.83
C ILE A 83 2.85 -2.52 -8.52
N GLY A 84 3.56 -1.40 -8.42
CA GLY A 84 4.28 -0.95 -7.23
C GLY A 84 3.61 0.26 -6.56
N GLU A 85 4.30 0.82 -5.56
CA GLU A 85 3.79 1.88 -4.70
C GLU A 85 3.44 3.15 -5.46
N LEU A 86 4.26 3.53 -6.43
CA LEU A 86 4.05 4.75 -7.20
C LEU A 86 2.82 4.65 -8.11
N GLU A 87 2.58 3.47 -8.68
CA GLU A 87 1.38 3.19 -9.47
C GLU A 87 0.13 3.16 -8.58
N VAL A 88 0.23 2.65 -7.33
CA VAL A 88 -0.87 2.74 -6.35
C VAL A 88 -1.17 4.22 -6.03
N ILE A 89 -0.15 5.03 -5.76
CA ILE A 89 -0.32 6.46 -5.49
C ILE A 89 -0.95 7.17 -6.70
N ALA A 90 -0.48 6.89 -7.91
CA ALA A 90 -1.06 7.45 -9.13
C ALA A 90 -2.53 7.04 -9.31
N PHE A 91 -2.86 5.77 -9.09
CA PHE A 91 -4.22 5.24 -9.15
C PHE A 91 -5.16 5.93 -8.14
N LEU A 92 -4.69 6.19 -6.93
CA LEU A 92 -5.45 6.92 -5.92
C LEU A 92 -5.73 8.38 -6.34
N GLN A 93 -4.75 9.04 -6.96
CA GLN A 93 -4.86 10.42 -7.43
C GLN A 93 -5.76 10.57 -8.67
N THR A 94 -5.89 9.53 -9.47
CA THR A 94 -6.60 9.55 -10.75
C THR A 94 -7.93 8.78 -10.65
N GLU A 95 -7.91 7.47 -10.74
CA GLU A 95 -9.10 6.64 -10.86
C GLU A 95 -9.96 6.66 -9.58
N VAL A 96 -9.33 6.53 -8.39
CA VAL A 96 -10.07 6.55 -7.12
C VAL A 96 -10.64 7.95 -6.85
N ALA A 97 -9.87 9.01 -7.07
CA ALA A 97 -10.33 10.38 -6.91
C ALA A 97 -11.46 10.74 -7.90
N ALA A 98 -11.44 10.18 -9.11
CA ALA A 98 -12.48 10.35 -10.11
C ALA A 98 -13.74 9.46 -9.87
N GLY A 99 -13.66 8.51 -8.96
CA GLY A 99 -14.74 7.54 -8.70
C GLY A 99 -14.87 6.45 -9.77
N THR A 100 -13.84 6.24 -10.59
CA THR A 100 -13.78 5.21 -11.63
C THR A 100 -12.93 4.00 -11.23
N GLY A 101 -12.30 4.04 -10.06
CA GLY A 101 -11.50 2.95 -9.53
C GLY A 101 -11.66 2.77 -8.03
N ILE A 102 -11.33 1.57 -7.55
CA ILE A 102 -11.37 1.20 -6.13
C ILE A 102 -10.05 0.53 -5.75
N LEU A 103 -9.45 1.00 -4.66
CA LEU A 103 -8.36 0.29 -3.99
C LEU A 103 -8.97 -0.68 -2.98
N ILE A 104 -8.85 -1.98 -3.24
CA ILE A 104 -9.39 -3.06 -2.41
C ILE A 104 -8.32 -3.58 -1.45
N ASP A 105 -8.61 -3.52 -0.17
CA ASP A 105 -7.92 -4.27 0.87
C ASP A 105 -8.59 -5.64 1.03
N ALA A 106 -7.93 -6.69 0.54
CA ALA A 106 -8.47 -8.06 0.55
C ALA A 106 -8.26 -8.79 1.88
N ARG A 107 -7.63 -8.14 2.87
CA ARG A 107 -7.33 -8.72 4.17
C ARG A 107 -8.60 -8.94 5.00
N LEU A 108 -8.50 -9.86 5.96
CA LEU A 108 -9.53 -9.99 6.98
C LEU A 108 -9.70 -8.69 7.78
N PRO A 109 -10.90 -8.40 8.32
CA PRO A 109 -11.19 -7.15 9.03
C PRO A 109 -10.21 -6.85 10.16
N ASP A 110 -9.81 -7.86 10.94
CA ASP A 110 -8.85 -7.70 12.04
C ASP A 110 -7.48 -7.13 11.62
N TRP A 111 -7.10 -7.29 10.36
CA TRP A 111 -5.90 -6.69 9.79
C TRP A 111 -6.15 -5.28 9.29
N TYR A 112 -7.28 -5.10 8.61
CA TYR A 112 -7.70 -3.81 8.06
C TYR A 112 -7.86 -2.75 9.17
N GLU A 113 -8.52 -3.10 10.26
CA GLU A 113 -8.77 -2.21 11.41
C GLU A 113 -7.49 -1.72 12.10
N LYS A 114 -6.38 -2.42 11.95
CA LYS A 114 -5.06 -2.03 12.50
C LYS A 114 -4.31 -1.01 11.65
N GLY A 115 -4.79 -0.74 10.45
CA GLY A 115 -4.22 0.22 9.52
C GLY A 115 -4.36 -0.23 8.07
N ALA A 116 -4.67 0.71 7.20
CA ALA A 116 -4.88 0.49 5.78
C ALA A 116 -4.21 1.58 4.94
N ILE A 117 -3.99 1.31 3.67
CA ILE A 117 -3.60 2.34 2.70
C ILE A 117 -4.74 3.37 2.62
N PRO A 118 -4.45 4.69 2.59
CA PRO A 118 -5.47 5.72 2.51
C PRO A 118 -6.48 5.48 1.39
N ALA A 119 -7.78 5.67 1.68
CA ALA A 119 -8.92 5.44 0.79
C ALA A 119 -9.15 3.97 0.36
N ALA A 120 -8.45 2.99 0.91
CA ALA A 120 -8.75 1.58 0.65
C ALA A 120 -10.12 1.20 1.24
N VAL A 121 -10.83 0.33 0.50
CA VAL A 121 -12.09 -0.28 0.92
C VAL A 121 -11.83 -1.74 1.27
N ASN A 122 -12.24 -2.16 2.46
CA ASN A 122 -12.07 -3.56 2.86
C ASN A 122 -13.14 -4.44 2.18
N VAL A 123 -12.68 -5.30 1.30
CA VAL A 123 -13.45 -6.40 0.72
C VAL A 123 -12.68 -7.69 0.98
N PRO A 124 -12.89 -8.33 2.14
CA PRO A 124 -12.14 -9.52 2.51
C PRO A 124 -12.23 -10.59 1.44
N PHE A 125 -11.12 -11.25 1.12
CA PHE A 125 -11.07 -12.29 0.10
C PHE A 125 -12.17 -13.36 0.28
N ALA A 126 -12.53 -13.67 1.53
CA ALA A 126 -13.58 -14.63 1.85
C ALA A 126 -14.99 -14.17 1.41
N ALA A 127 -15.21 -12.84 1.36
CA ALA A 127 -16.48 -12.28 0.91
C ALA A 127 -16.68 -12.40 -0.62
N LEU A 128 -15.62 -12.65 -1.37
CA LEU A 128 -15.65 -12.85 -2.82
C LEU A 128 -15.80 -14.33 -3.23
N GLY A 129 -15.93 -15.24 -2.24
CA GLY A 129 -16.17 -16.66 -2.52
C GLY A 129 -17.55 -16.91 -3.13
N ALA A 130 -17.64 -17.89 -4.05
CA ALA A 130 -18.88 -18.25 -4.74
C ALA A 130 -20.03 -18.65 -3.81
N GLU A 131 -19.70 -19.13 -2.60
CA GLU A 131 -20.67 -19.53 -1.58
C GLU A 131 -21.27 -18.33 -0.80
N ASN A 132 -20.73 -17.13 -0.99
CA ASN A 132 -21.24 -15.94 -0.31
C ASN A 132 -22.57 -15.49 -0.96
N PRO A 133 -23.71 -15.50 -0.22
CA PRO A 133 -25.00 -15.09 -0.77
C PRO A 133 -25.04 -13.61 -1.17
N TYR A 134 -24.10 -12.79 -0.68
CA TYR A 134 -23.98 -11.35 -0.99
C TYR A 134 -22.97 -11.05 -2.09
N LEU A 135 -22.42 -12.06 -2.77
CA LEU A 135 -21.42 -11.85 -3.81
C LEU A 135 -21.96 -10.92 -4.93
N ALA A 136 -23.22 -11.12 -5.35
CA ALA A 136 -23.83 -10.27 -6.37
C ALA A 136 -23.88 -8.79 -5.94
N ASP A 137 -24.26 -8.52 -4.69
CA ASP A 137 -24.30 -7.15 -4.15
C ASP A 137 -22.90 -6.50 -4.13
N ILE A 138 -21.87 -7.29 -3.79
CA ILE A 138 -20.49 -6.82 -3.84
C ILE A 138 -20.09 -6.50 -5.28
N LEU A 139 -20.38 -7.38 -6.22
CA LEU A 139 -20.06 -7.13 -7.64
C LEU A 139 -20.81 -5.90 -8.19
N HIS A 140 -22.06 -5.68 -7.80
CA HIS A 140 -22.77 -4.44 -8.11
C HIS A 140 -22.07 -3.20 -7.53
N ALA A 141 -21.61 -3.27 -6.29
CA ALA A 141 -20.86 -2.18 -5.68
C ALA A 141 -19.51 -1.90 -6.39
N LEU A 142 -18.96 -2.90 -7.08
CA LEU A 142 -17.78 -2.79 -7.93
C LEU A 142 -18.10 -2.38 -9.38
N GLY A 143 -19.37 -2.02 -9.67
CA GLY A 143 -19.81 -1.51 -10.96
C GLY A 143 -20.36 -2.56 -11.94
N ALA A 144 -20.51 -3.81 -11.53
CA ALA A 144 -21.24 -4.79 -12.35
C ALA A 144 -22.73 -4.45 -12.39
N ILE A 145 -23.39 -4.74 -13.52
CA ILE A 145 -24.82 -4.56 -13.70
C ILE A 145 -25.46 -5.84 -14.18
N GLU A 146 -26.71 -6.07 -13.80
CA GLU A 146 -27.48 -7.21 -14.30
C GLU A 146 -28.31 -6.78 -15.52
N VAL A 147 -28.12 -7.48 -16.63
CA VAL A 147 -28.86 -7.27 -17.89
C VAL A 147 -29.48 -8.58 -18.33
N ASN A 148 -30.82 -8.63 -18.41
CA ASN A 148 -31.57 -9.83 -18.77
C ASN A 148 -31.27 -11.08 -17.92
N GLY A 149 -30.93 -10.90 -16.65
CA GLY A 149 -30.60 -11.99 -15.72
C GLY A 149 -29.14 -12.45 -15.80
N GLU A 150 -28.30 -11.76 -16.55
CA GLU A 150 -26.86 -12.02 -16.63
C GLU A 150 -26.07 -10.84 -16.09
N MET A 151 -25.04 -11.13 -15.27
CA MET A 151 -24.11 -10.11 -14.75
C MET A 151 -23.20 -9.64 -15.87
N THR A 152 -23.11 -8.32 -16.09
CA THR A 152 -22.21 -7.70 -17.07
C THR A 152 -21.27 -6.72 -16.37
N PHE A 153 -20.09 -6.51 -16.95
CA PHE A 153 -19.02 -5.71 -16.37
C PHE A 153 -18.61 -4.53 -17.26
N ASP A 154 -19.48 -4.12 -18.20
CA ASP A 154 -19.19 -3.01 -19.11
C ASP A 154 -19.02 -1.65 -18.40
N ALA A 155 -19.63 -1.52 -17.22
CA ALA A 155 -19.52 -0.35 -16.35
C ALA A 155 -18.67 -0.62 -15.09
N ALA A 156 -17.94 -1.75 -15.05
CA ALA A 156 -17.11 -2.11 -13.91
C ALA A 156 -16.00 -1.10 -13.69
N GLN A 157 -15.58 -0.95 -12.45
CA GLN A 157 -14.52 -0.03 -12.05
C GLN A 157 -13.14 -0.68 -12.19
N ASP A 158 -12.10 0.12 -12.42
CA ASP A 158 -10.73 -0.36 -12.30
C ASP A 158 -10.43 -0.74 -10.84
N LEU A 159 -9.76 -1.86 -10.62
CA LEU A 159 -9.42 -2.34 -9.29
C LEU A 159 -7.91 -2.41 -9.10
N VAL A 160 -7.44 -1.94 -7.95
CA VAL A 160 -6.17 -2.34 -7.38
C VAL A 160 -6.46 -3.19 -6.16
N VAL A 161 -5.93 -4.40 -6.09
CA VAL A 161 -6.14 -5.33 -4.97
C VAL A 161 -4.81 -5.56 -4.26
N TYR A 162 -4.82 -5.50 -2.93
CA TYR A 162 -3.66 -5.78 -2.10
C TYR A 162 -4.04 -6.59 -0.85
N ASP A 163 -3.02 -7.16 -0.20
CA ASP A 163 -3.11 -7.81 1.10
C ASP A 163 -1.94 -7.41 2.03
N ASN A 164 -1.50 -8.30 2.90
CA ASN A 164 -0.37 -8.00 3.80
C ASN A 164 0.98 -7.94 3.09
N GLY A 165 1.14 -8.58 1.95
CA GLY A 165 2.39 -8.57 1.18
C GLY A 165 2.66 -9.87 0.44
N ALA A 166 3.81 -9.94 -0.21
CA ALA A 166 4.19 -11.04 -1.10
C ALA A 166 4.22 -12.45 -0.48
N TRP A 167 4.05 -12.57 0.82
CA TRP A 167 3.97 -13.82 1.58
C TRP A 167 2.55 -14.24 1.92
N ASP A 168 1.54 -13.42 1.60
CA ASP A 168 0.12 -13.65 1.89
C ASP A 168 -0.63 -14.03 0.60
N GLU A 169 -1.67 -14.85 0.72
CA GLU A 169 -2.46 -15.31 -0.43
C GLU A 169 -3.81 -14.60 -0.58
N GLN A 170 -4.16 -13.69 0.33
CA GLN A 170 -5.51 -13.10 0.38
C GLN A 170 -5.84 -12.32 -0.89
N ALA A 171 -4.91 -11.51 -1.40
CA ALA A 171 -5.08 -10.80 -2.68
C ALA A 171 -5.17 -11.78 -3.86
N THR A 172 -4.33 -12.81 -3.88
CA THR A 172 -4.36 -13.86 -4.92
C THR A 172 -5.72 -14.55 -4.96
N ARG A 173 -6.28 -14.89 -3.80
CA ARG A 173 -7.61 -15.52 -3.68
C ARG A 173 -8.73 -14.57 -4.09
N ALA A 174 -8.68 -13.31 -3.65
CA ALA A 174 -9.64 -12.28 -4.02
C ALA A 174 -9.70 -12.07 -5.54
N ILE A 175 -8.53 -11.89 -6.17
CA ILE A 175 -8.41 -11.71 -7.62
C ILE A 175 -8.93 -12.93 -8.38
N THR A 176 -8.57 -14.14 -7.94
CA THR A 176 -9.05 -15.38 -8.57
C THR A 176 -10.57 -15.50 -8.47
N SER A 177 -11.15 -15.15 -7.33
CA SER A 177 -12.61 -15.17 -7.14
C SER A 177 -13.32 -14.14 -8.02
N LEU A 178 -12.79 -12.91 -8.13
CA LEU A 178 -13.33 -11.88 -9.01
C LEU A 178 -13.33 -12.34 -10.49
N ILE A 179 -12.22 -12.89 -10.96
CA ILE A 179 -12.11 -13.41 -12.34
C ILE A 179 -13.09 -14.58 -12.55
N THR A 180 -13.21 -15.47 -11.57
CA THR A 180 -14.17 -16.61 -11.65
C THR A 180 -15.61 -16.12 -11.70
N ALA A 181 -15.93 -15.01 -11.04
CA ALA A 181 -17.24 -14.37 -11.10
C ALA A 181 -17.47 -13.56 -12.39
N GLY A 182 -16.49 -13.50 -13.31
CA GLY A 182 -16.59 -12.84 -14.60
C GLY A 182 -16.00 -11.43 -14.66
N TYR A 183 -15.41 -10.93 -13.58
CA TYR A 183 -14.76 -9.61 -13.58
C TYR A 183 -13.58 -9.59 -14.56
N PRO A 184 -13.49 -8.58 -15.47
CA PRO A 184 -12.45 -8.55 -16.48
C PRO A 184 -11.05 -8.46 -15.86
N ALA A 185 -10.18 -9.42 -16.12
CA ALA A 185 -8.83 -9.45 -15.59
C ALA A 185 -8.00 -8.21 -15.96
N SER A 186 -8.28 -7.59 -17.11
CA SER A 186 -7.62 -6.36 -17.57
C SER A 186 -7.95 -5.11 -16.74
N MET A 187 -9.04 -5.16 -15.98
CA MET A 187 -9.44 -4.09 -15.05
C MET A 187 -8.91 -4.32 -13.63
N ILE A 188 -8.16 -5.40 -13.40
CA ILE A 188 -7.60 -5.73 -12.10
C ILE A 188 -6.08 -5.54 -12.13
N LYS A 189 -5.57 -4.80 -11.17
CA LYS A 189 -4.13 -4.66 -10.89
C LYS A 189 -3.84 -5.28 -9.52
N ASN A 190 -2.70 -5.95 -9.41
CA ASN A 190 -2.25 -6.55 -8.15
C ASN A 190 -1.10 -5.73 -7.55
N TYR A 191 -1.32 -5.13 -6.39
CA TYR A 191 -0.24 -4.56 -5.60
C TYR A 191 0.34 -5.63 -4.68
N ARG A 192 1.28 -6.42 -5.22
CA ARG A 192 1.87 -7.59 -4.56
C ARG A 192 2.66 -7.24 -3.29
N GLY A 193 3.29 -6.06 -3.23
CA GLY A 193 4.01 -5.58 -2.06
C GLY A 193 3.13 -5.47 -0.82
N GLY A 194 1.84 -5.15 -1.03
CA GLY A 194 0.84 -5.04 0.01
C GLY A 194 1.20 -4.04 1.10
N LEU A 195 0.60 -4.19 2.27
CA LEU A 195 0.89 -3.30 3.38
C LEU A 195 2.32 -3.45 3.90
N GLN A 196 2.98 -4.60 3.70
CA GLN A 196 4.37 -4.82 4.08
C GLN A 196 5.33 -3.84 3.41
N ASP A 197 5.30 -3.76 2.07
CA ASP A 197 6.20 -2.90 1.33
C ASP A 197 5.81 -1.42 1.50
N TRP A 198 4.51 -1.13 1.58
CA TRP A 198 3.99 0.20 1.89
C TRP A 198 4.60 0.76 3.19
N LEU A 199 4.57 -0.03 4.26
CA LEU A 199 5.16 0.31 5.56
C LEU A 199 6.69 0.31 5.51
N HIS A 200 7.31 -0.59 4.72
CA HIS A 200 8.76 -0.67 4.58
C HIS A 200 9.34 0.61 3.97
N PHE A 201 8.60 1.24 3.04
CA PHE A 201 8.96 2.55 2.51
C PHE A 201 8.55 3.72 3.43
N GLY A 202 7.98 3.43 4.59
CA GLY A 202 7.56 4.44 5.56
C GLY A 202 6.37 5.28 5.10
N LEU A 203 5.56 4.76 4.16
CA LEU A 203 4.37 5.44 3.66
C LEU A 203 3.27 5.45 4.72
N SER A 204 2.53 6.56 4.79
CA SER A 204 1.48 6.78 5.78
C SER A 204 0.28 5.86 5.58
N THR A 205 -0.33 5.44 6.69
CA THR A 205 -1.56 4.66 6.74
C THR A 205 -2.66 5.42 7.46
N VAL A 206 -3.88 4.95 7.34
CA VAL A 206 -5.05 5.45 8.09
C VAL A 206 -5.63 4.33 8.95
N LEU A 207 -6.25 4.70 10.07
CA LEU A 207 -7.18 3.82 10.76
C LEU A 207 -8.55 4.01 10.11
N PRO A 208 -9.22 2.93 9.66
CA PRO A 208 -10.52 2.98 9.00
C PRO A 208 -11.66 3.47 9.88
#